data_9613488e06b082cb5476feb394aa5c2c
#
_entry.id   9613488e06b082cb5476feb394aa5c2c
#
_cell.length_a   1.000
_cell.length_b   1.000
_cell.length_c   1.000
_cell.angle_alpha   90.00
_cell.angle_beta   90.00
_cell.angle_gamma   90.00
#
_symmetry.space_group_name_H-M   'P 1'
#
loop_
_entity.id
_entity.type
_entity.pdbx_description
1 polymer ?
#
loop_
_entity_poly.entity_id
_entity_poly.type
_entity_poly.pdbx_seq_one_letter_code
_entity_poly.pdbx_strand_id
1 'polypeptide(L)'
;MTQCPLVSISCLTYNHAPYLRQCLDGFVMQITSFPIEILIYDDASGDGTQNIIEEYQKKYPDIIKPIYQTENQYSKGVKVGFVYNYSRAKGEYIAFCEGDDYWTDPYKLQKQIDFLECYSDYVICSHRYRICLKEEKVMNDEIKPIGDLSDGMSFDLSFLIRGGWLFQPLSVVYRKSALDLDTYSKYAIYIDVALFYAILKNGKGYCMPDVMGVYRIHEKGVWSGLDLNHQRIFSLKAREAIYDVEKTDEAAMFILSQFSRAMGRFQVVK
;
A
#
# COMPACT_ATOMS: atom_id res chain seq x y z
N MET A 1 20.38 -24.34 0.36
CA MET A 1 19.90 -23.45 -0.71
C MET A 1 18.74 -22.66 -0.11
N THR A 2 18.82 -21.34 -0.03
CA THR A 2 17.70 -20.51 0.42
C THR A 2 16.57 -20.63 -0.59
N GLN A 3 15.42 -21.09 -0.14
CA GLN A 3 14.23 -21.24 -0.97
C GLN A 3 13.82 -19.86 -1.52
N CYS A 4 13.39 -19.77 -2.78
CA CYS A 4 12.92 -18.52 -3.37
C CYS A 4 11.70 -18.01 -2.59
N PRO A 5 11.64 -16.75 -2.16
CA PRO A 5 10.48 -16.21 -1.45
C PRO A 5 9.24 -16.23 -2.35
N LEU A 6 8.08 -16.59 -1.78
CA LEU A 6 6.80 -16.45 -2.46
C LEU A 6 6.25 -15.04 -2.33
N VAL A 7 6.49 -14.38 -1.20
CA VAL A 7 6.02 -13.02 -0.93
C VAL A 7 7.21 -12.09 -0.66
N SER A 8 7.26 -10.96 -1.36
CA SER A 8 8.12 -9.83 -1.03
C SER A 8 7.31 -8.77 -0.29
N ILE A 9 7.68 -8.47 0.96
CA ILE A 9 7.13 -7.36 1.72
C ILE A 9 7.90 -6.09 1.33
N SER A 10 7.23 -5.07 0.81
CA SER A 10 7.81 -3.77 0.47
C SER A 10 7.49 -2.75 1.56
N CYS A 11 8.50 -2.29 2.27
CA CYS A 11 8.41 -1.28 3.31
C CYS A 11 9.23 -0.05 2.91
N LEU A 12 8.59 1.12 2.91
CA LEU A 12 9.23 2.41 2.70
C LEU A 12 9.32 3.14 4.04
N THR A 13 10.46 3.77 4.33
CA THR A 13 10.65 4.53 5.57
C THR A 13 11.32 5.88 5.31
N TYR A 14 10.88 6.89 6.05
CA TYR A 14 11.54 8.18 6.17
C TYR A 14 11.19 8.84 7.50
N ASN A 15 12.15 8.88 8.44
CA ASN A 15 11.96 9.39 9.79
C ASN A 15 10.80 8.72 10.56
N HIS A 16 10.77 7.38 10.54
CA HIS A 16 9.76 6.54 11.18
C HIS A 16 10.25 5.88 12.48
N ALA A 17 11.35 6.35 13.10
CA ALA A 17 11.89 5.73 14.32
C ALA A 17 10.85 5.47 15.43
N PRO A 18 9.87 6.36 15.70
CA PRO A 18 8.86 6.11 16.73
C PRO A 18 7.92 4.94 16.43
N TYR A 19 7.77 4.55 15.17
CA TYR A 19 6.76 3.61 14.69
C TYR A 19 7.35 2.29 14.20
N LEU A 20 8.57 2.34 13.65
CA LEU A 20 9.16 1.29 12.83
C LEU A 20 9.33 -0.03 13.57
N ARG A 21 9.61 -0.04 14.88
CA ARG A 21 9.71 -1.29 15.65
C ARG A 21 8.44 -2.11 15.57
N GLN A 22 7.30 -1.48 15.78
CA GLN A 22 6.00 -2.16 15.73
C GLN A 22 5.66 -2.63 14.31
N CYS A 23 6.06 -1.87 13.28
CA CYS A 23 5.95 -2.28 11.88
C CYS A 23 6.76 -3.56 11.61
N LEU A 24 8.04 -3.56 11.97
CA LEU A 24 8.94 -4.70 11.74
C LEU A 24 8.53 -5.93 12.57
N ASP A 25 8.07 -5.74 13.82
CA ASP A 25 7.49 -6.82 14.62
C ASP A 25 6.30 -7.47 13.91
N GLY A 26 5.42 -6.66 13.29
CA GLY A 26 4.31 -7.13 12.48
C GLY A 26 4.74 -7.98 11.28
N PHE A 27 5.92 -7.73 10.71
CA PHE A 27 6.45 -8.54 9.62
C PHE A 27 7.09 -9.84 10.09
N VAL A 28 7.95 -9.77 11.12
CA VAL A 28 8.68 -10.95 11.59
C VAL A 28 7.83 -11.93 12.40
N MET A 29 6.66 -11.50 12.88
CA MET A 29 5.69 -12.39 13.54
C MET A 29 4.90 -13.25 12.55
N GLN A 30 4.97 -12.99 11.23
CA GLN A 30 4.15 -13.72 10.26
C GLN A 30 4.46 -15.21 10.26
N ILE A 31 3.42 -16.02 10.35
CA ILE A 31 3.45 -17.48 10.29
C ILE A 31 2.94 -17.90 8.92
N THR A 32 3.84 -18.42 8.08
CA THR A 32 3.54 -18.81 6.71
C THR A 32 4.11 -20.19 6.39
N SER A 33 3.42 -20.94 5.52
CA SER A 33 3.93 -22.21 4.96
C SER A 33 4.92 -22.01 3.81
N PHE A 34 5.20 -20.78 3.45
CA PHE A 34 6.08 -20.37 2.36
C PHE A 34 7.13 -19.35 2.84
N PRO A 35 8.26 -19.24 2.15
CA PRO A 35 9.30 -18.26 2.47
C PRO A 35 8.87 -16.83 2.07
N ILE A 36 9.33 -15.86 2.86
CA ILE A 36 9.11 -14.43 2.63
C ILE A 36 10.45 -13.70 2.61
N GLU A 37 10.49 -12.53 1.99
CA GLU A 37 11.55 -11.53 2.13
C GLU A 37 10.96 -10.17 2.52
N ILE A 38 11.74 -9.37 3.25
CA ILE A 38 11.35 -8.03 3.71
C ILE A 38 12.32 -7.03 3.08
N LEU A 39 11.82 -6.27 2.12
CA LEU A 39 12.56 -5.27 1.39
C LEU A 39 12.30 -3.90 2.03
N ILE A 40 13.26 -3.41 2.79
CA ILE A 40 13.16 -2.11 3.44
C ILE A 40 13.94 -1.09 2.62
N TYR A 41 13.33 0.04 2.33
CA TYR A 41 13.98 1.19 1.72
C TYR A 41 13.89 2.37 2.68
N ASP A 42 15.03 2.88 3.10
CA ASP A 42 15.14 4.07 3.93
C ASP A 42 15.62 5.26 3.10
N ASP A 43 14.83 6.31 3.07
CA ASP A 43 15.05 7.49 2.23
C ASP A 43 15.87 8.59 2.94
N ALA A 44 17.02 8.21 3.48
CA ALA A 44 17.96 9.10 4.21
C ALA A 44 17.37 9.64 5.53
N SER A 45 16.84 8.76 6.37
CA SER A 45 16.33 9.13 7.69
C SER A 45 17.44 9.64 8.62
N GLY A 46 17.12 10.69 9.39
CA GLY A 46 18.04 11.30 10.37
C GLY A 46 17.66 11.11 11.84
N ASP A 47 16.58 10.38 12.13
CA ASP A 47 15.95 10.29 13.46
C ASP A 47 16.26 8.98 14.23
N GLY A 48 17.15 8.13 13.69
CA GLY A 48 17.47 6.82 14.25
C GLY A 48 16.71 5.64 13.60
N THR A 49 15.88 5.88 12.58
CA THR A 49 15.21 4.84 11.79
C THR A 49 16.21 3.79 11.28
N GLN A 50 17.34 4.21 10.71
CA GLN A 50 18.36 3.30 10.18
C GLN A 50 18.94 2.37 11.25
N ASN A 51 19.18 2.87 12.47
CA ASN A 51 19.68 2.05 13.57
C ASN A 51 18.70 0.92 13.94
N ILE A 52 17.38 1.19 13.88
CA ILE A 52 16.36 0.18 14.12
C ILE A 52 16.38 -0.87 13.01
N ILE A 53 16.49 -0.45 11.76
CA ILE A 53 16.57 -1.40 10.62
C ILE A 53 17.80 -2.30 10.75
N GLU A 54 18.96 -1.74 11.10
CA GLU A 54 20.19 -2.52 11.31
C GLU A 54 20.05 -3.54 12.44
N GLU A 55 19.39 -3.18 13.54
CA GLU A 55 19.11 -4.11 14.65
C GLU A 55 18.30 -5.32 14.17
N TYR A 56 17.21 -5.07 13.43
CA TYR A 56 16.37 -6.14 12.89
C TYR A 56 17.09 -6.94 11.79
N GLN A 57 17.88 -6.30 10.94
CA GLN A 57 18.70 -6.99 9.94
C GLN A 57 19.70 -7.96 10.59
N LYS A 58 20.36 -7.54 11.69
CA LYS A 58 21.28 -8.41 12.45
C LYS A 58 20.54 -9.61 13.05
N LYS A 59 19.30 -9.43 13.50
CA LYS A 59 18.48 -10.48 14.11
C LYS A 59 17.86 -11.42 13.06
N TYR A 60 17.54 -10.91 11.87
CA TYR A 60 16.87 -11.64 10.78
C TYR A 60 17.59 -11.47 9.43
N PRO A 61 18.88 -11.84 9.32
CA PRO A 61 19.71 -11.53 8.14
C PRO A 61 19.26 -12.22 6.86
N ASP A 62 18.55 -13.35 6.99
CA ASP A 62 18.11 -14.14 5.83
C ASP A 62 16.90 -13.52 5.12
N ILE A 63 16.05 -12.80 5.85
CA ILE A 63 14.79 -12.26 5.30
C ILE A 63 14.79 -10.72 5.16
N ILE A 64 15.48 -9.97 6.03
CA ILE A 64 15.50 -8.50 5.99
C ILE A 64 16.61 -8.00 5.06
N LYS A 65 16.20 -7.27 4.03
CA LYS A 65 17.08 -6.75 2.95
C LYS A 65 16.91 -5.24 2.85
N PRO A 66 17.66 -4.43 3.62
CA PRO A 66 17.55 -2.97 3.57
C PRO A 66 18.34 -2.36 2.41
N ILE A 67 17.90 -1.18 1.99
CA ILE A 67 18.66 -0.18 1.23
C ILE A 67 18.59 1.13 2.02
N TYR A 68 19.75 1.76 2.20
CA TYR A 68 19.87 3.05 2.85
C TYR A 68 20.29 4.11 1.83
N GLN A 69 19.57 5.22 1.81
CA GLN A 69 19.99 6.40 1.04
C GLN A 69 20.76 7.37 1.90
N THR A 70 21.59 8.19 1.26
CA THR A 70 22.30 9.30 1.88
C THR A 70 21.63 10.64 1.61
N GLU A 71 20.71 10.68 0.66
CA GLU A 71 19.90 11.84 0.28
C GLU A 71 18.48 11.42 -0.01
N ASN A 72 17.51 12.25 0.38
CA ASN A 72 16.09 11.98 0.16
C ASN A 72 15.77 11.97 -1.35
N GLN A 73 15.46 10.79 -1.88
CA GLN A 73 15.17 10.58 -3.29
C GLN A 73 13.72 10.90 -3.64
N TYR A 74 12.80 10.69 -2.69
CA TYR A 74 11.39 11.01 -2.90
C TYR A 74 11.19 12.51 -3.17
N SER A 75 11.89 13.37 -2.43
CA SER A 75 11.85 14.82 -2.64
C SER A 75 12.38 15.27 -4.01
N LYS A 76 13.18 14.43 -4.67
CA LYS A 76 13.69 14.63 -6.04
C LYS A 76 12.76 14.06 -7.11
N GLY A 77 11.58 13.58 -6.73
CA GLY A 77 10.60 12.98 -7.65
C GLY A 77 10.91 11.55 -8.06
N VAL A 78 11.86 10.87 -7.39
CA VAL A 78 12.15 9.46 -7.67
C VAL A 78 11.01 8.59 -7.16
N LYS A 79 10.59 7.63 -7.97
CA LYS A 79 9.56 6.64 -7.69
C LYS A 79 10.12 5.53 -6.79
N VAL A 80 10.43 5.88 -5.55
CA VAL A 80 11.29 5.07 -4.66
C VAL A 80 10.82 3.63 -4.47
N GLY A 81 9.52 3.40 -4.26
CA GLY A 81 8.97 2.06 -4.09
C GLY A 81 9.17 1.19 -5.34
N PHE A 82 8.96 1.78 -6.53
CA PHE A 82 9.14 1.09 -7.80
C PHE A 82 10.62 0.83 -8.11
N VAL A 83 11.44 1.87 -8.01
CA VAL A 83 12.86 1.80 -8.39
C VAL A 83 13.64 0.89 -7.47
N TYR A 84 13.40 0.96 -6.15
CA TYR A 84 14.27 0.30 -5.17
C TYR A 84 13.69 -1.00 -4.61
N ASN A 85 12.39 -1.09 -4.33
CA ASN A 85 11.82 -2.31 -3.75
C ASN A 85 11.24 -3.23 -4.81
N TYR A 86 10.36 -2.72 -5.68
CA TYR A 86 9.72 -3.57 -6.68
C TYR A 86 10.72 -4.22 -7.65
N SER A 87 11.72 -3.46 -8.13
CA SER A 87 12.72 -3.96 -9.08
C SER A 87 13.53 -5.16 -8.57
N ARG A 88 13.74 -5.26 -7.26
CA ARG A 88 14.50 -6.35 -6.62
C ARG A 88 13.63 -7.43 -5.97
N ALA A 89 12.31 -7.24 -5.94
CA ALA A 89 11.38 -8.19 -5.36
C ALA A 89 11.41 -9.53 -6.11
N LYS A 90 11.65 -10.62 -5.39
CA LYS A 90 11.73 -11.98 -5.96
C LYS A 90 10.43 -12.75 -5.81
N GLY A 91 9.54 -12.31 -4.90
CA GLY A 91 8.25 -12.94 -4.67
C GLY A 91 7.31 -12.85 -5.86
N GLU A 92 6.47 -13.85 -6.03
CA GLU A 92 5.35 -13.85 -6.96
C GLU A 92 4.24 -12.90 -6.51
N TYR A 93 4.21 -12.61 -5.21
CA TYR A 93 3.29 -11.68 -4.57
C TYR A 93 4.05 -10.54 -3.90
N ILE A 94 3.43 -9.37 -3.95
CA ILE A 94 3.94 -8.17 -3.26
C ILE A 94 2.94 -7.79 -2.16
N ALA A 95 3.44 -7.65 -0.94
CA ALA A 95 2.73 -7.07 0.20
C ALA A 95 3.29 -5.69 0.51
N PHE A 96 2.43 -4.73 0.84
CA PHE A 96 2.87 -3.40 1.26
C PHE A 96 2.60 -3.14 2.73
N CYS A 97 3.51 -2.42 3.39
CA CYS A 97 3.25 -1.70 4.62
C CYS A 97 4.34 -0.64 4.80
N GLU A 98 3.97 0.61 4.97
CA GLU A 98 4.91 1.69 5.26
C GLU A 98 5.38 1.62 6.72
N GLY A 99 6.56 2.20 7.00
CA GLY A 99 7.22 2.06 8.30
C GLY A 99 6.50 2.71 9.49
N ASP A 100 5.46 3.52 9.23
CA ASP A 100 4.58 4.15 10.21
C ASP A 100 3.30 3.36 10.50
N ASP A 101 3.00 2.33 9.70
CA ASP A 101 1.87 1.42 9.89
C ASP A 101 2.31 0.05 10.46
N TYR A 102 1.38 -0.82 10.85
CA TYR A 102 1.73 -2.15 11.32
C TYR A 102 0.63 -3.20 11.18
N TRP A 103 1.03 -4.46 11.07
CA TRP A 103 0.14 -5.61 11.06
C TRP A 103 -0.08 -6.16 12.47
N THR A 104 -1.26 -6.73 12.70
CA THR A 104 -1.71 -7.25 14.00
C THR A 104 -2.07 -8.72 14.00
N ASP A 105 -2.20 -9.35 12.82
CA ASP A 105 -2.54 -10.76 12.66
C ASP A 105 -1.31 -11.54 12.16
N PRO A 106 -0.82 -12.53 12.91
CA PRO A 106 0.32 -13.34 12.49
C PRO A 106 0.04 -14.23 11.27
N TYR A 107 -1.20 -14.43 10.90
CA TYR A 107 -1.62 -15.22 9.72
C TYR A 107 -2.07 -14.37 8.54
N LYS A 108 -1.86 -13.04 8.59
CA LYS A 108 -2.30 -12.14 7.52
C LYS A 108 -1.81 -12.60 6.14
N LEU A 109 -0.52 -12.83 5.99
CA LEU A 109 0.05 -13.23 4.69
C LEU A 109 -0.46 -14.61 4.27
N GLN A 110 -0.53 -15.58 5.19
CA GLN A 110 -1.05 -16.92 4.89
C GLN A 110 -2.47 -16.84 4.35
N LYS A 111 -3.37 -16.15 5.05
CA LYS A 111 -4.77 -16.00 4.65
C LYS A 111 -4.93 -15.37 3.26
N GLN A 112 -4.19 -14.29 2.99
CA GLN A 112 -4.30 -13.57 1.72
C GLN A 112 -3.71 -14.36 0.55
N ILE A 113 -2.62 -15.09 0.77
CA ILE A 113 -2.04 -15.95 -0.25
C ILE A 113 -2.94 -17.16 -0.52
N ASP A 114 -3.45 -17.84 0.52
CA ASP A 114 -4.40 -18.94 0.34
C ASP A 114 -5.61 -18.51 -0.50
N PHE A 115 -6.16 -17.33 -0.26
CA PHE A 115 -7.23 -16.77 -1.07
C PHE A 115 -6.80 -16.56 -2.53
N LEU A 116 -5.69 -15.88 -2.74
CA LEU A 116 -5.21 -15.60 -4.10
C LEU A 116 -4.87 -16.90 -4.85
N GLU A 117 -4.28 -17.90 -4.20
CA GLU A 117 -3.99 -19.20 -4.83
C GLU A 117 -5.27 -19.97 -5.19
N CYS A 118 -6.32 -19.89 -4.35
CA CYS A 118 -7.59 -20.53 -4.63
C CYS A 118 -8.38 -19.88 -5.77
N TYR A 119 -8.21 -18.57 -5.99
CA TYR A 119 -9.02 -17.80 -6.92
C TYR A 119 -8.16 -17.02 -7.93
N SER A 120 -7.91 -17.62 -9.08
CA SER A 120 -6.99 -17.09 -10.10
C SER A 120 -7.45 -15.81 -10.80
N ASP A 121 -8.75 -15.49 -10.78
CA ASP A 121 -9.32 -14.25 -11.32
C ASP A 121 -9.17 -13.05 -10.38
N TYR A 122 -8.70 -13.28 -9.15
CA TYR A 122 -8.33 -12.21 -8.22
C TYR A 122 -6.84 -11.92 -8.28
N VAL A 123 -6.51 -10.65 -8.47
CA VAL A 123 -5.14 -10.16 -8.59
C VAL A 123 -4.68 -9.39 -7.35
N ILE A 124 -5.62 -8.96 -6.50
CA ILE A 124 -5.36 -8.21 -5.29
C ILE A 124 -6.27 -8.71 -4.16
N CYS A 125 -5.71 -8.87 -2.98
CA CYS A 125 -6.43 -9.16 -1.74
C CYS A 125 -6.09 -8.13 -0.70
N SER A 126 -7.10 -7.49 -0.12
CA SER A 126 -6.99 -6.55 0.99
C SER A 126 -7.72 -7.07 2.22
N HIS A 127 -7.64 -6.34 3.31
CA HIS A 127 -8.35 -6.63 4.55
C HIS A 127 -8.79 -5.34 5.25
N ARG A 128 -9.64 -5.45 6.26
CA ARG A 128 -10.04 -4.33 7.10
C ARG A 128 -8.92 -3.94 8.05
N TYR A 129 -8.89 -2.67 8.45
CA TYR A 129 -7.87 -2.13 9.34
C TYR A 129 -8.49 -1.14 10.34
N ARG A 130 -7.82 -0.92 11.46
CA ARG A 130 -8.15 0.14 12.41
C ARG A 130 -7.39 1.41 12.07
N ILE A 131 -7.94 2.55 12.47
CA ILE A 131 -7.25 3.83 12.41
C ILE A 131 -6.71 4.17 13.80
N CYS A 132 -5.45 4.57 13.86
CA CYS A 132 -4.83 5.14 15.05
C CYS A 132 -4.59 6.64 14.82
N LEU A 133 -5.23 7.48 15.62
CA LEU A 133 -5.10 8.94 15.58
C LEU A 133 -4.14 9.41 16.66
N LYS A 134 -3.15 10.22 16.28
CA LYS A 134 -2.19 10.93 17.17
C LYS A 134 -1.46 10.03 18.18
N GLU A 135 -0.19 9.82 17.95
CA GLU A 135 0.82 9.36 18.92
C GLU A 135 0.35 8.25 19.89
N GLU A 136 -0.12 7.12 19.34
CA GLU A 136 -0.40 5.87 20.07
C GLU A 136 -1.51 5.86 21.12
N LYS A 137 -2.19 6.96 21.41
CA LYS A 137 -3.09 7.04 22.57
C LYS A 137 -4.58 6.93 22.27
N VAL A 138 -4.98 7.03 21.00
CA VAL A 138 -6.40 6.92 20.65
C VAL A 138 -6.56 5.96 19.49
N MET A 139 -6.69 4.68 19.79
CA MET A 139 -7.30 3.75 18.84
C MET A 139 -8.74 4.23 18.65
N ASN A 140 -9.01 4.77 17.45
CA ASN A 140 -10.40 4.94 17.06
C ASN A 140 -10.98 3.54 16.85
N ASP A 141 -12.13 3.25 17.47
CA ASP A 141 -12.84 1.98 17.25
C ASP A 141 -13.36 1.84 15.80
N GLU A 142 -13.12 2.86 14.98
CA GLU A 142 -13.51 2.88 13.59
C GLU A 142 -12.67 1.89 12.75
N ILE A 143 -13.37 0.88 12.24
CA ILE A 143 -12.79 -0.10 11.33
C ILE A 143 -13.05 0.36 9.89
N LYS A 144 -12.01 0.37 9.07
CA LYS A 144 -12.08 0.69 7.62
C LYS A 144 -11.80 -0.56 6.77
N PRO A 145 -12.42 -0.69 5.61
CA PRO A 145 -13.56 0.10 5.12
C PRO A 145 -14.81 -0.06 5.98
N ILE A 146 -15.66 0.99 5.97
CA ILE A 146 -16.94 1.01 6.68
C ILE A 146 -17.97 0.17 5.90
N GLY A 147 -18.90 -0.44 6.62
CA GLY A 147 -20.01 -1.21 6.07
C GLY A 147 -20.06 -2.63 6.62
N ASP A 148 -21.10 -3.33 6.27
CA ASP A 148 -21.19 -4.77 6.56
C ASP A 148 -20.33 -5.53 5.54
N LEU A 149 -19.19 -5.99 5.99
CA LEU A 149 -18.24 -6.80 5.25
C LEU A 149 -18.01 -8.14 5.96
N SER A 150 -19.03 -8.67 6.63
CA SER A 150 -18.94 -9.93 7.38
C SER A 150 -18.46 -11.10 6.51
N ASP A 151 -18.88 -11.11 5.23
CA ASP A 151 -18.49 -12.13 4.26
C ASP A 151 -17.37 -11.67 3.31
N GLY A 152 -16.75 -10.51 3.62
CA GLY A 152 -15.83 -9.84 2.71
C GLY A 152 -16.55 -9.21 1.51
N MET A 153 -15.78 -8.63 0.59
CA MET A 153 -16.34 -7.97 -0.59
C MET A 153 -15.41 -8.07 -1.81
N SER A 154 -15.95 -8.58 -2.91
CA SER A 154 -15.30 -8.49 -4.22
C SER A 154 -15.45 -7.09 -4.82
N PHE A 155 -14.42 -6.63 -5.49
CA PHE A 155 -14.41 -5.36 -6.20
C PHE A 155 -13.59 -5.46 -7.49
N ASP A 156 -13.77 -4.50 -8.38
CA ASP A 156 -13.11 -4.44 -9.68
C ASP A 156 -12.65 -3.01 -10.01
N LEU A 157 -12.08 -2.83 -11.20
CA LEU A 157 -11.69 -1.53 -11.69
C LEU A 157 -12.89 -0.55 -11.74
N SER A 158 -14.08 -1.02 -12.10
CA SER A 158 -15.28 -0.16 -12.17
C SER A 158 -15.69 0.38 -10.79
N PHE A 159 -15.50 -0.42 -9.73
CA PHE A 159 -15.68 0.03 -8.34
C PHE A 159 -14.69 1.16 -7.98
N LEU A 160 -13.40 1.00 -8.32
CA LEU A 160 -12.38 2.04 -8.11
C LEU A 160 -12.70 3.32 -8.90
N ILE A 161 -13.09 3.18 -10.17
CA ILE A 161 -13.47 4.32 -11.05
C ILE A 161 -14.66 5.09 -10.45
N ARG A 162 -15.69 4.41 -9.98
CA ARG A 162 -16.82 5.04 -9.27
C ARG A 162 -16.44 5.60 -7.91
N GLY A 163 -15.18 5.45 -7.56
CA GLY A 163 -14.51 6.00 -6.39
C GLY A 163 -14.70 5.18 -5.13
N GLY A 164 -14.99 3.90 -5.24
CA GLY A 164 -14.88 2.96 -4.14
C GLY A 164 -13.43 2.82 -3.69
N TRP A 165 -13.24 2.59 -2.39
CA TRP A 165 -11.93 2.40 -1.79
C TRP A 165 -12.06 1.37 -0.66
N LEU A 166 -11.55 0.16 -0.86
CA LEU A 166 -11.61 -0.97 0.07
C LEU A 166 -10.24 -1.43 0.55
N PHE A 167 -9.23 -0.63 0.36
CA PHE A 167 -7.86 -0.99 0.66
C PHE A 167 -7.04 0.22 1.14
N GLN A 168 -6.00 -0.05 1.88
CA GLN A 168 -4.89 0.85 2.21
C GLN A 168 -3.60 0.09 1.89
N PRO A 169 -2.48 0.72 1.56
CA PRO A 169 -1.24 0.01 1.25
C PRO A 169 -0.94 -1.11 2.24
N LEU A 170 -0.99 -0.83 3.55
CA LEU A 170 -0.74 -1.83 4.60
C LEU A 170 -1.62 -3.09 4.51
N SER A 171 -2.82 -2.98 3.91
CA SER A 171 -3.77 -4.09 3.85
C SER A 171 -3.59 -4.99 2.63
N VAL A 172 -2.81 -4.56 1.65
CA VAL A 172 -2.79 -5.14 0.31
C VAL A 172 -1.71 -6.22 0.15
N VAL A 173 -2.11 -7.34 -0.49
CA VAL A 173 -1.23 -8.27 -1.19
C VAL A 173 -1.74 -8.40 -2.62
N TYR A 174 -0.84 -8.37 -3.61
CA TYR A 174 -1.22 -8.52 -5.01
C TYR A 174 -0.26 -9.43 -5.78
N ARG A 175 -0.77 -10.03 -6.87
CA ARG A 175 0.06 -10.80 -7.81
C ARG A 175 1.00 -9.85 -8.54
N LYS A 176 2.30 -10.11 -8.46
CA LYS A 176 3.30 -9.30 -9.16
C LYS A 176 3.08 -9.28 -10.67
N SER A 177 2.61 -10.39 -11.25
CA SER A 177 2.27 -10.51 -12.67
C SER A 177 1.08 -9.65 -13.12
N ALA A 178 0.27 -9.15 -12.19
CA ALA A 178 -0.87 -8.30 -12.52
C ALA A 178 -0.46 -6.84 -12.78
N LEU A 179 0.77 -6.44 -12.51
CA LEU A 179 1.28 -5.11 -12.79
C LEU A 179 2.08 -5.12 -14.10
N ASP A 180 1.51 -4.55 -15.15
CA ASP A 180 2.25 -4.26 -16.38
C ASP A 180 3.24 -3.11 -16.13
N LEU A 181 4.52 -3.48 -15.98
CA LEU A 181 5.59 -2.55 -15.65
C LEU A 181 5.88 -1.55 -16.78
N ASP A 182 5.76 -1.98 -18.01
CA ASP A 182 6.06 -1.13 -19.17
C ASP A 182 5.06 0.03 -19.25
N THR A 183 3.79 -0.23 -19.01
CA THR A 183 2.75 0.78 -18.93
C THR A 183 2.86 1.60 -17.65
N TYR A 184 2.96 0.93 -16.49
CA TYR A 184 3.02 1.61 -15.18
C TYR A 184 4.22 2.54 -15.05
N SER A 185 5.38 2.18 -15.64
CA SER A 185 6.58 3.02 -15.59
C SER A 185 6.41 4.38 -16.29
N LYS A 186 5.45 4.50 -17.22
CA LYS A 186 5.16 5.73 -17.98
C LYS A 186 4.27 6.71 -17.22
N TYR A 187 3.54 6.27 -16.18
CA TYR A 187 2.74 7.20 -15.38
C TYR A 187 3.65 8.25 -14.74
N ALA A 188 3.27 9.52 -14.86
CA ALA A 188 4.06 10.61 -14.30
C ALA A 188 3.99 10.68 -12.77
N ILE A 189 2.91 10.17 -12.18
CA ILE A 189 2.64 10.23 -10.74
C ILE A 189 2.44 8.81 -10.20
N TYR A 190 3.18 8.48 -9.15
CA TYR A 190 3.17 7.19 -8.46
C TYR A 190 2.59 7.37 -7.07
N ILE A 191 1.29 7.21 -6.97
CA ILE A 191 0.56 7.09 -5.71
C ILE A 191 -0.33 5.85 -5.78
N ASP A 192 -0.86 5.46 -4.65
CA ASP A 192 -1.65 4.23 -4.47
C ASP A 192 -2.76 4.07 -5.51
N VAL A 193 -3.47 5.16 -5.82
CA VAL A 193 -4.57 5.12 -6.79
C VAL A 193 -4.11 4.74 -8.19
N ALA A 194 -2.90 5.14 -8.59
CA ALA A 194 -2.34 4.80 -9.89
C ALA A 194 -1.89 3.33 -9.93
N LEU A 195 -1.28 2.85 -8.85
CA LEU A 195 -0.87 1.46 -8.70
C LEU A 195 -2.09 0.52 -8.73
N PHE A 196 -3.11 0.81 -7.93
CA PHE A 196 -4.30 -0.05 -7.84
C PHE A 196 -5.13 -0.02 -9.12
N TYR A 197 -5.18 1.11 -9.83
CA TYR A 197 -5.75 1.18 -11.17
C TYR A 197 -5.03 0.21 -12.11
N ALA A 198 -3.69 0.28 -12.17
CA ALA A 198 -2.89 -0.56 -13.06
C ALA A 198 -3.04 -2.06 -12.77
N ILE A 199 -3.14 -2.44 -11.49
CA ILE A 199 -3.34 -3.83 -11.07
C ILE A 199 -4.75 -4.31 -11.40
N LEU A 200 -5.78 -3.52 -11.07
CA LEU A 200 -7.20 -3.91 -11.27
C LEU A 200 -7.63 -3.96 -12.74
N LYS A 201 -6.86 -3.44 -13.66
CA LYS A 201 -7.05 -3.68 -15.10
C LYS A 201 -6.92 -5.17 -15.46
N ASN A 202 -6.20 -5.94 -14.69
CA ASN A 202 -5.83 -7.31 -14.99
C ASN A 202 -6.57 -8.36 -14.14
N GLY A 203 -7.56 -7.95 -13.35
CA GLY A 203 -8.39 -8.85 -12.57
C GLY A 203 -9.19 -8.18 -11.47
N LYS A 204 -9.77 -8.99 -10.61
CA LYS A 204 -10.61 -8.52 -9.49
C LYS A 204 -9.80 -8.34 -8.22
N GLY A 205 -10.37 -7.60 -7.28
CA GLY A 205 -9.92 -7.51 -5.91
C GLY A 205 -10.92 -8.12 -4.93
N TYR A 206 -10.41 -8.51 -3.77
CA TYR A 206 -11.23 -8.98 -2.65
C TYR A 206 -10.78 -8.32 -1.36
N CYS A 207 -11.71 -7.80 -0.58
CA CYS A 207 -11.46 -7.30 0.77
C CYS A 207 -11.97 -8.33 1.78
N MET A 208 -11.05 -8.90 2.55
CA MET A 208 -11.36 -9.82 3.63
C MET A 208 -12.07 -9.13 4.79
N PRO A 209 -12.96 -9.83 5.53
CA PRO A 209 -13.64 -9.28 6.69
C PRO A 209 -12.70 -9.06 7.88
N ASP A 210 -11.57 -9.76 7.93
CA ASP A 210 -10.61 -9.72 9.03
C ASP A 210 -10.00 -8.33 9.19
N VAL A 211 -9.78 -7.93 10.45
CA VAL A 211 -9.06 -6.71 10.81
C VAL A 211 -7.62 -7.11 11.15
N MET A 212 -6.68 -6.91 10.22
CA MET A 212 -5.32 -7.45 10.33
C MET A 212 -4.22 -6.39 10.37
N GLY A 213 -4.56 -5.11 10.53
CA GLY A 213 -3.58 -4.05 10.64
C GLY A 213 -4.13 -2.74 11.17
N VAL A 214 -3.23 -1.81 11.40
CA VAL A 214 -3.50 -0.46 11.92
C VAL A 214 -2.83 0.57 11.03
N TYR A 215 -3.64 1.50 10.53
CA TYR A 215 -3.22 2.68 9.79
C TYR A 215 -3.05 3.86 10.74
N ARG A 216 -1.85 4.46 10.78
CA ARG A 216 -1.59 5.64 11.62
C ARG A 216 -1.81 6.93 10.84
N ILE A 217 -2.49 7.87 11.48
CA ILE A 217 -2.67 9.24 10.99
C ILE A 217 -1.90 10.17 11.92
N HIS A 218 -0.81 10.74 11.44
CA HIS A 218 0.03 11.68 12.17
C HIS A 218 0.46 12.88 11.31
N GLU A 219 0.90 13.96 11.95
CA GLU A 219 1.19 15.24 11.30
C GLU A 219 2.35 15.17 10.28
N LYS A 220 3.26 14.21 10.45
CA LYS A 220 4.41 13.99 9.55
C LYS A 220 4.13 13.02 8.40
N GLY A 221 2.93 12.44 8.33
CA GLY A 221 2.54 11.53 7.24
C GLY A 221 2.49 12.29 5.91
N VAL A 222 3.04 11.70 4.86
CA VAL A 222 3.09 12.33 3.51
C VAL A 222 1.69 12.69 3.00
N TRP A 223 0.72 11.80 3.21
CA TRP A 223 -0.65 12.04 2.78
C TRP A 223 -1.48 12.74 3.85
N SER A 224 -1.43 12.29 5.08
CA SER A 224 -2.22 12.82 6.19
C SER A 224 -1.78 14.22 6.64
N GLY A 225 -0.54 14.62 6.36
CA GLY A 225 -0.03 15.97 6.58
C GLY A 225 -0.46 17.00 5.53
N LEU A 226 -1.02 16.56 4.39
CA LEU A 226 -1.54 17.46 3.35
C LEU A 226 -2.94 17.96 3.73
N ASP A 227 -3.23 19.24 3.47
CA ASP A 227 -4.59 19.72 3.52
C ASP A 227 -5.48 19.09 2.43
N LEU A 228 -6.78 19.15 2.63
CA LEU A 228 -7.76 18.50 1.77
C LEU A 228 -7.69 18.94 0.29
N ASN A 229 -7.31 20.20 0.02
CA ASN A 229 -7.22 20.70 -1.35
C ASN A 229 -5.98 20.11 -2.05
N HIS A 230 -4.85 20.04 -1.37
CA HIS A 230 -3.65 19.37 -1.89
C HIS A 230 -3.89 17.88 -2.14
N GLN A 231 -4.55 17.18 -1.22
CA GLN A 231 -4.93 15.77 -1.44
C GLN A 231 -5.81 15.60 -2.69
N ARG A 232 -6.78 16.47 -2.91
CA ARG A 232 -7.66 16.46 -4.10
C ARG A 232 -6.88 16.73 -5.38
N ILE A 233 -6.00 17.75 -5.37
CA ILE A 233 -5.14 18.09 -6.51
C ILE A 233 -4.22 16.91 -6.87
N PHE A 234 -3.56 16.30 -5.89
CA PHE A 234 -2.72 15.13 -6.12
C PHE A 234 -3.51 13.96 -6.70
N SER A 235 -4.68 13.69 -6.13
CA SER A 235 -5.58 12.63 -6.58
C SER A 235 -6.05 12.86 -8.03
N LEU A 236 -6.32 14.12 -8.42
CA LEU A 236 -6.69 14.47 -9.78
C LEU A 236 -5.52 14.29 -10.74
N LYS A 237 -4.35 14.83 -10.41
CA LYS A 237 -3.14 14.72 -11.23
C LYS A 237 -2.72 13.26 -11.47
N ALA A 238 -2.93 12.38 -10.49
CA ALA A 238 -2.66 10.96 -10.68
C ALA A 238 -3.59 10.32 -11.73
N ARG A 239 -4.87 10.71 -11.76
CA ARG A 239 -5.83 10.25 -12.77
C ARG A 239 -5.52 10.81 -14.16
N GLU A 240 -5.10 12.07 -14.23
CA GLU A 240 -4.62 12.69 -15.48
C GLU A 240 -3.40 11.93 -16.00
N ALA A 241 -2.44 11.60 -15.13
CA ALA A 241 -1.24 10.84 -15.52
C ALA A 241 -1.58 9.42 -16.03
N ILE A 242 -2.62 8.78 -15.47
CA ILE A 242 -3.14 7.52 -15.98
C ILE A 242 -3.72 7.73 -17.39
N TYR A 243 -4.60 8.72 -17.55
CA TYR A 243 -5.25 8.99 -18.83
C TYR A 243 -4.24 9.36 -19.92
N ASP A 244 -3.19 10.09 -19.58
CA ASP A 244 -2.16 10.49 -20.55
C ASP A 244 -1.44 9.31 -21.19
N VAL A 245 -1.35 8.21 -20.49
CA VAL A 245 -0.73 6.97 -20.97
C VAL A 245 -1.75 6.02 -21.60
N GLU A 246 -2.87 5.79 -20.92
CA GLU A 246 -3.86 4.76 -21.29
C GLU A 246 -4.76 5.19 -22.46
N LYS A 247 -5.20 6.44 -22.48
CA LYS A 247 -6.13 7.02 -23.47
C LYS A 247 -7.42 6.23 -23.67
N THR A 248 -7.90 5.55 -22.61
CA THR A 248 -9.13 4.75 -22.63
C THR A 248 -10.31 5.49 -22.03
N ASP A 249 -11.54 5.03 -22.33
CA ASP A 249 -12.77 5.58 -21.76
C ASP A 249 -12.82 5.35 -20.24
N GLU A 250 -12.31 4.24 -19.73
CA GLU A 250 -12.20 3.95 -18.31
C GLU A 250 -11.31 4.98 -17.60
N ALA A 251 -10.17 5.32 -18.18
CA ALA A 251 -9.27 6.34 -17.63
C ALA A 251 -9.91 7.74 -17.68
N ALA A 252 -10.65 8.07 -18.74
CA ALA A 252 -11.41 9.33 -18.83
C ALA A 252 -12.52 9.36 -17.76
N MET A 253 -13.28 8.29 -17.59
CA MET A 253 -14.31 8.17 -16.58
C MET A 253 -13.73 8.29 -15.16
N PHE A 254 -12.50 7.82 -14.94
CA PHE A 254 -11.83 7.93 -13.66
C PHE A 254 -11.53 9.38 -13.26
N ILE A 255 -11.18 10.24 -14.23
CA ILE A 255 -11.06 11.68 -14.02
C ILE A 255 -12.44 12.30 -13.69
N LEU A 256 -13.44 12.02 -14.53
CA LEU A 256 -14.80 12.60 -14.39
C LEU A 256 -15.46 12.24 -13.06
N SER A 257 -15.22 11.03 -12.55
CA SER A 257 -15.75 10.59 -11.25
C SER A 257 -15.27 11.48 -10.08
N GLN A 258 -14.06 11.99 -10.17
CA GLN A 258 -13.49 12.89 -9.15
C GLN A 258 -14.18 14.27 -9.18
N PHE A 259 -14.48 14.80 -10.37
CA PHE A 259 -15.22 16.07 -10.52
C PHE A 259 -16.66 15.94 -10.01
N SER A 260 -17.36 14.88 -10.36
CA SER A 260 -18.72 14.62 -9.88
C SER A 260 -18.82 14.62 -8.35
N ARG A 261 -17.84 14.00 -7.68
CA ARG A 261 -17.75 13.99 -6.21
C ARG A 261 -17.48 15.36 -5.61
N ALA A 262 -16.64 16.16 -6.27
CA ALA A 262 -16.38 17.53 -5.85
C ALA A 262 -17.65 18.37 -5.96
N MET A 263 -18.36 18.27 -7.09
CA MET A 263 -19.61 19.03 -7.36
C MET A 263 -20.75 18.60 -6.44
N GLY A 264 -20.93 17.29 -6.18
CA GLY A 264 -22.00 16.79 -5.29
C GLY A 264 -21.87 17.27 -3.85
N ARG A 265 -20.65 17.62 -3.40
CA ARG A 265 -20.42 18.19 -2.06
C ARG A 265 -20.70 19.71 -1.99
N PHE A 266 -20.73 20.41 -3.12
CA PHE A 266 -21.11 21.84 -3.17
C PHE A 266 -22.62 22.06 -3.09
N GLN A 267 -23.45 21.04 -3.33
CA GLN A 267 -24.92 21.17 -3.23
C GLN A 267 -25.46 21.06 -1.80
N VAL A 268 -24.63 20.71 -0.80
CA VAL A 268 -25.06 20.54 0.60
C VAL A 268 -24.83 21.79 1.46
N VAL A 269 -24.33 22.88 0.86
CA VAL A 269 -24.24 24.19 1.54
C VAL A 269 -25.31 25.13 0.94
N LYS A 270 -26.56 24.89 1.33
CA LYS A 270 -27.64 25.85 1.21
C LYS A 270 -28.27 26.05 2.58
#